data_f0ad5ec752826eb4d1ee6ed2d419f073
#
_entry.id   f0ad5ec752826eb4d1ee6ed2d419f073
#
_cell.length_a   1.000
_cell.length_b   1.000
_cell.length_c   1.000
_cell.angle_alpha   90.00
_cell.angle_beta   90.00
_cell.angle_gamma   90.00
#
_symmetry.space_group_name_H-M   'P 1'
#
loop_
_entity.id
_entity.type
_entity.pdbx_description
1 polymer ?
#
loop_
_entity_poly.entity_id
_entity_poly.type
_entity_poly.pdbx_seq_one_letter_code
_entity_poly.pdbx_strand_id
1 'polypeptide(L)'
;MTQRTFVFFLVAALCAWPALSPAFRRAVTQPIAFNHQLHVEGNGMECVECHVYVLTQPFAGLPSLERCLECHETPLTDSPEEEKIRQFAARAEPIVWNRLYELPDDVYSSHRRHVVAGGMDCAECHGPIASTTRPPPRPLQNMTMAFCMDCHQRSGVANDCLACHM
;
A
#
# COMPACT_ATOMS: atom_id res chain seq x y z
N MET A 1 -41.21 -10.34 27.80
CA MET A 1 -40.49 -9.68 26.71
C MET A 1 -41.35 -9.81 25.47
N THR A 2 -41.85 -8.71 24.97
CA THR A 2 -42.85 -8.70 23.90
C THR A 2 -42.19 -8.94 22.53
N GLN A 3 -42.88 -9.59 21.62
CA GLN A 3 -42.46 -9.92 20.26
C GLN A 3 -41.87 -8.71 19.50
N ARG A 4 -42.28 -7.49 19.85
CA ARG A 4 -41.73 -6.21 19.31
C ARG A 4 -40.29 -5.96 19.71
N THR A 5 -39.87 -6.32 20.91
CA THR A 5 -38.48 -6.10 21.39
C THR A 5 -37.52 -7.05 20.67
N PHE A 6 -37.95 -8.26 20.35
CA PHE A 6 -37.12 -9.23 19.59
C PHE A 6 -36.83 -8.80 18.15
N VAL A 7 -37.86 -8.20 17.50
CA VAL A 7 -37.71 -7.69 16.14
C VAL A 7 -36.72 -6.52 16.07
N PHE A 8 -36.73 -5.62 17.07
CA PHE A 8 -35.78 -4.50 17.13
C PHE A 8 -34.32 -4.94 17.27
N PHE A 9 -34.07 -5.96 18.11
CA PHE A 9 -32.73 -6.52 18.27
C PHE A 9 -32.25 -7.25 17.01
N LEU A 10 -33.11 -7.94 16.28
CA LEU A 10 -32.79 -8.61 15.02
C LEU A 10 -32.48 -7.63 13.91
N VAL A 11 -33.24 -6.53 13.79
CA VAL A 11 -33.00 -5.48 12.78
C VAL A 11 -31.71 -4.71 13.12
N ALA A 12 -31.44 -4.40 14.39
CA ALA A 12 -30.21 -3.75 14.80
C ALA A 12 -28.97 -4.63 14.55
N ALA A 13 -29.07 -5.96 14.78
CA ALA A 13 -27.99 -6.90 14.48
C ALA A 13 -27.73 -7.05 12.97
N LEU A 14 -28.78 -7.01 12.13
CA LEU A 14 -28.65 -7.06 10.67
C LEU A 14 -28.04 -5.77 10.10
N CYS A 15 -28.33 -4.61 10.70
CA CYS A 15 -27.74 -3.33 10.27
C CYS A 15 -26.28 -3.15 10.72
N ALA A 16 -25.87 -3.79 11.82
CA ALA A 16 -24.50 -3.73 12.34
C ALA A 16 -23.53 -4.70 11.62
N TRP A 17 -24.07 -5.77 10.99
CA TRP A 17 -23.26 -6.82 10.37
C TRP A 17 -22.30 -6.33 9.27
N PRO A 18 -22.70 -5.46 8.33
CA PRO A 18 -21.77 -5.01 7.28
C PRO A 18 -20.66 -4.08 7.80
N ALA A 19 -20.88 -3.37 8.90
CA ALA A 19 -19.87 -2.47 9.47
C ALA A 19 -18.70 -3.21 10.16
N LEU A 20 -18.89 -4.47 10.55
CA LEU A 20 -17.89 -5.32 11.19
C LEU A 20 -17.19 -6.29 10.22
N SER A 21 -17.61 -6.32 8.95
CA SER A 21 -17.01 -7.21 7.96
C SER A 21 -15.72 -6.62 7.39
N PRO A 22 -14.59 -7.37 7.36
CA PRO A 22 -13.36 -6.92 6.71
C PRO A 22 -13.54 -6.63 5.21
N ALA A 23 -14.62 -7.12 4.61
CA ALA A 23 -14.99 -6.82 3.22
C ALA A 23 -15.39 -5.35 2.98
N PHE A 24 -15.65 -4.58 4.05
CA PHE A 24 -16.10 -3.17 3.98
C PHE A 24 -14.94 -2.15 3.98
N ARG A 25 -13.69 -2.59 3.97
CA ARG A 25 -12.59 -1.65 3.74
C ARG A 25 -12.78 -1.00 2.38
N ARG A 26 -12.93 0.33 2.37
CA ARG A 26 -13.11 1.11 1.15
C ARG A 26 -11.95 0.83 0.19
N ALA A 27 -12.29 0.59 -1.07
CA ALA A 27 -11.28 0.44 -2.11
C ALA A 27 -10.48 1.74 -2.26
N VAL A 28 -9.16 1.62 -2.35
CA VAL A 28 -8.26 2.74 -2.58
C VAL A 28 -8.25 3.05 -4.08
N THR A 29 -8.49 4.32 -4.43
CA THR A 29 -8.38 4.82 -5.81
C THR A 29 -7.19 5.77 -5.87
N GLN A 30 -6.34 5.62 -6.88
CA GLN A 30 -5.17 6.46 -7.08
C GLN A 30 -5.46 7.59 -8.08
N PRO A 31 -4.77 8.73 -7.97
CA PRO A 31 -4.92 9.84 -8.93
C PRO A 31 -4.47 9.45 -10.35
N ILE A 32 -3.48 8.57 -10.45
CA ILE A 32 -2.96 8.01 -11.71
C ILE A 32 -3.03 6.49 -11.63
N ALA A 33 -3.56 5.83 -12.67
CA ALA A 33 -3.57 4.37 -12.76
C ALA A 33 -2.18 3.86 -13.18
N PHE A 34 -1.21 3.99 -12.27
CA PHE A 34 0.18 3.62 -12.49
C PHE A 34 0.32 2.12 -12.82
N ASN A 35 1.14 1.81 -13.83
CA ASN A 35 1.41 0.46 -14.29
C ASN A 35 2.80 0.02 -13.84
N HIS A 36 2.88 -0.72 -12.71
CA HIS A 36 4.16 -1.24 -12.23
C HIS A 36 4.78 -2.22 -13.21
N GLN A 37 3.99 -3.09 -13.84
CA GLN A 37 4.51 -4.08 -14.78
C GLN A 37 5.28 -3.43 -15.92
N LEU A 38 4.74 -2.37 -16.51
CA LEU A 38 5.42 -1.67 -17.59
C LEU A 38 6.74 -1.05 -17.14
N HIS A 39 6.78 -0.45 -15.93
CA HIS A 39 7.99 0.21 -15.45
C HIS A 39 9.03 -0.79 -14.94
N VAL A 40 8.62 -1.78 -14.16
CA VAL A 40 9.54 -2.74 -13.54
C VAL A 40 9.94 -3.83 -14.51
N GLU A 41 8.96 -4.56 -15.09
CA GLU A 41 9.25 -5.71 -15.96
C GLU A 41 9.57 -5.24 -17.39
N GLY A 42 8.86 -4.24 -17.90
CA GLY A 42 9.04 -3.74 -19.26
C GLY A 42 10.27 -2.84 -19.44
N ASN A 43 10.54 -1.95 -18.50
CA ASN A 43 11.64 -0.97 -18.57
C ASN A 43 12.81 -1.28 -17.63
N GLY A 44 12.72 -2.34 -16.81
CA GLY A 44 13.79 -2.78 -15.92
C GLY A 44 14.07 -1.84 -14.75
N MET A 45 13.09 -1.01 -14.36
CA MET A 45 13.25 -0.09 -13.24
C MET A 45 13.19 -0.82 -11.88
N GLU A 46 14.07 -0.44 -10.97
CA GLU A 46 14.07 -0.98 -9.61
C GLU A 46 13.08 -0.24 -8.70
N CYS A 47 12.56 -0.94 -7.69
CA CYS A 47 11.61 -0.36 -6.72
C CYS A 47 12.16 0.91 -6.05
N VAL A 48 13.46 0.90 -5.74
CA VAL A 48 14.16 1.99 -5.05
C VAL A 48 14.30 3.27 -5.88
N GLU A 49 14.15 3.19 -7.18
CA GLU A 49 14.19 4.37 -8.04
C GLU A 49 12.98 5.29 -7.84
N CYS A 50 11.84 4.71 -7.48
CA CYS A 50 10.62 5.45 -7.20
C CYS A 50 10.32 5.54 -5.70
N HIS A 51 10.61 4.49 -4.93
CA HIS A 51 10.43 4.43 -3.48
C HIS A 51 11.75 4.78 -2.76
N VAL A 52 12.19 6.02 -2.95
CA VAL A 52 13.57 6.48 -2.65
C VAL A 52 13.98 6.40 -1.17
N TYR A 53 13.03 6.29 -0.23
CA TYR A 53 13.34 6.26 1.19
C TYR A 53 13.45 4.84 1.78
N VAL A 54 13.11 3.81 1.01
CA VAL A 54 13.03 2.43 1.51
C VAL A 54 14.33 1.93 2.16
N LEU A 55 15.49 2.34 1.64
CA LEU A 55 16.79 1.93 2.15
C LEU A 55 17.28 2.77 3.34
N THR A 56 16.73 3.96 3.56
CA THR A 56 17.25 4.93 4.53
C THR A 56 16.28 5.26 5.65
N GLN A 57 14.98 5.09 5.43
CA GLN A 57 13.93 5.52 6.36
C GLN A 57 13.05 4.35 6.81
N PRO A 58 12.26 4.51 7.89
CA PRO A 58 11.25 3.53 8.27
C PRO A 58 10.15 3.33 7.22
N PHE A 59 9.91 4.32 6.36
CA PHE A 59 8.92 4.30 5.29
C PHE A 59 9.59 4.31 3.91
N ALA A 60 8.90 3.78 2.89
CA ALA A 60 9.44 3.69 1.53
C ALA A 60 9.32 5.01 0.75
N GLY A 61 8.33 5.85 1.09
CA GLY A 61 7.92 6.99 0.29
C GLY A 61 7.04 6.59 -0.90
N LEU A 62 6.38 7.59 -1.46
CA LEU A 62 5.65 7.49 -2.72
C LEU A 62 6.30 8.47 -3.70
N PRO A 63 6.39 8.14 -4.99
CA PRO A 63 7.12 8.97 -5.95
C PRO A 63 6.49 10.36 -6.09
N SER A 64 7.32 11.37 -6.11
CA SER A 64 6.89 12.75 -6.34
C SER A 64 6.61 13.00 -7.83
N LEU A 65 5.99 14.14 -8.15
CA LEU A 65 5.77 14.56 -9.53
C LEU A 65 7.11 14.73 -10.27
N GLU A 66 8.11 15.31 -9.60
CA GLU A 66 9.44 15.54 -10.19
C GLU A 66 10.07 14.23 -10.63
N ARG A 67 9.90 13.16 -9.84
CA ARG A 67 10.40 11.83 -10.20
C ARG A 67 9.78 11.31 -11.49
N CYS A 68 8.50 11.55 -11.70
CA CYS A 68 7.83 11.17 -12.95
C CYS A 68 8.34 12.01 -14.14
N LEU A 69 8.56 13.31 -13.92
CA LEU A 69 8.98 14.24 -14.96
C LEU A 69 10.43 14.02 -15.46
N GLU A 70 11.27 13.29 -14.73
CA GLU A 70 12.61 12.92 -15.24
C GLU A 70 12.54 12.17 -16.58
N CYS A 71 11.44 11.47 -16.85
CA CYS A 71 11.21 10.77 -18.11
C CYS A 71 9.97 11.27 -18.86
N HIS A 72 8.93 11.73 -18.14
CA HIS A 72 7.62 12.09 -18.69
C HIS A 72 7.41 13.61 -18.86
N GLU A 73 8.47 14.39 -18.97
CA GLU A 73 8.37 15.82 -19.31
C GLU A 73 7.71 16.00 -20.68
N THR A 74 8.06 15.13 -21.63
CA THR A 74 7.41 15.03 -22.94
C THR A 74 6.63 13.71 -23.07
N PRO A 75 5.58 13.65 -23.94
CA PRO A 75 4.84 12.41 -24.15
C PRO A 75 5.74 11.28 -24.67
N LEU A 76 5.73 10.14 -23.98
CA LEU A 76 6.34 8.90 -24.44
C LEU A 76 5.32 7.95 -25.07
N THR A 77 4.04 8.09 -24.66
CA THR A 77 2.93 7.28 -25.15
C THR A 77 1.67 8.13 -25.31
N ASP A 78 0.61 7.56 -25.91
CA ASP A 78 -0.70 8.18 -26.01
C ASP A 78 -1.58 7.85 -24.78
N SER A 79 -1.01 7.38 -23.69
CA SER A 79 -1.75 7.01 -22.49
C SER A 79 -2.37 8.23 -21.81
N PRO A 80 -3.69 8.24 -21.53
CA PRO A 80 -4.31 9.32 -20.78
C PRO A 80 -3.84 9.38 -19.32
N GLU A 81 -3.30 8.28 -18.78
CA GLU A 81 -2.72 8.26 -17.44
C GLU A 81 -1.36 8.96 -17.39
N GLU A 82 -0.57 8.83 -18.44
CA GLU A 82 0.68 9.57 -18.60
C GLU A 82 0.42 11.08 -18.76
N GLU A 83 -0.61 11.46 -19.51
CA GLU A 83 -0.99 12.88 -19.69
C GLU A 83 -1.34 13.56 -18.35
N LYS A 84 -1.88 12.84 -17.38
CA LYS A 84 -2.15 13.40 -16.05
C LYS A 84 -0.88 13.93 -15.36
N ILE A 85 0.29 13.34 -15.61
CA ILE A 85 1.59 13.81 -15.06
C ILE A 85 1.83 15.25 -15.50
N ARG A 86 1.72 15.53 -16.80
CA ARG A 86 1.90 16.88 -17.37
C ARG A 86 0.82 17.86 -16.91
N GLN A 87 -0.41 17.37 -16.72
CA GLN A 87 -1.50 18.17 -16.14
C GLN A 87 -1.22 18.58 -14.69
N PHE A 88 -0.66 17.69 -13.84
CA PHE A 88 -0.20 18.05 -12.50
C PHE A 88 0.93 19.09 -12.57
N ALA A 89 1.89 18.91 -13.47
CA ALA A 89 2.99 19.86 -13.66
C ALA A 89 2.50 21.24 -14.12
N ALA A 90 1.59 21.29 -15.09
CA ALA A 90 1.01 22.54 -15.58
C ALA A 90 0.24 23.34 -14.51
N ARG A 91 -0.32 22.65 -13.52
CA ARG A 91 -1.00 23.30 -12.38
C ARG A 91 -0.08 23.55 -11.18
N ALA A 92 1.18 23.17 -11.26
CA ALA A 92 2.12 23.16 -10.13
C ALA A 92 1.55 22.45 -8.88
N GLU A 93 0.83 21.34 -9.10
CA GLU A 93 0.19 20.54 -8.05
C GLU A 93 0.96 19.23 -7.84
N PRO A 94 1.20 18.81 -6.58
CA PRO A 94 1.83 17.51 -6.33
C PRO A 94 0.85 16.37 -6.62
N ILE A 95 1.37 15.20 -6.94
CA ILE A 95 0.57 13.97 -7.00
C ILE A 95 0.31 13.51 -5.57
N VAL A 96 -0.93 13.61 -5.11
CA VAL A 96 -1.34 13.14 -3.78
C VAL A 96 -1.78 11.68 -3.87
N TRP A 97 -0.85 10.79 -3.65
CA TRP A 97 -1.11 9.35 -3.62
C TRP A 97 -1.88 8.93 -2.38
N ASN A 98 -2.82 8.00 -2.54
CA ASN A 98 -3.52 7.36 -1.44
C ASN A 98 -2.75 6.12 -0.97
N ARG A 99 -2.45 6.05 0.33
CA ARG A 99 -1.72 4.89 0.88
C ARG A 99 -2.57 3.63 0.79
N LEU A 100 -1.96 2.57 0.26
CA LEU A 100 -2.58 1.25 0.16
C LEU A 100 -2.36 0.42 1.43
N TYR A 101 -1.16 0.54 2.02
CA TYR A 101 -0.76 -0.15 3.24
C TYR A 101 -0.65 0.85 4.38
N GLU A 102 -1.41 0.60 5.44
CA GLU A 102 -1.39 1.38 6.68
C GLU A 102 -1.39 0.41 7.85
N LEU A 103 -0.50 0.64 8.79
CA LEU A 103 -0.48 -0.04 10.09
C LEU A 103 -1.10 0.88 11.13
N PRO A 104 -1.64 0.33 12.23
CA PRO A 104 -2.04 1.13 13.40
C PRO A 104 -0.87 1.98 13.93
N ASP A 105 -1.17 3.13 14.51
CA ASP A 105 -0.17 4.08 14.97
C ASP A 105 0.72 3.54 16.10
N ASP A 106 0.23 2.54 16.83
CA ASP A 106 0.96 1.83 17.90
C ASP A 106 1.85 0.70 17.37
N VAL A 107 1.87 0.46 16.05
CA VAL A 107 2.68 -0.60 15.43
C VAL A 107 3.87 0.00 14.70
N TYR A 108 5.06 -0.27 15.21
CA TYR A 108 6.30 0.14 14.57
C TYR A 108 6.76 -0.91 13.55
N SER A 109 6.88 -0.50 12.30
CA SER A 109 7.52 -1.28 11.23
C SER A 109 8.45 -0.39 10.43
N SER A 110 9.62 -0.91 10.06
CA SER A 110 10.65 -0.13 9.37
C SER A 110 11.11 -0.83 8.10
N HIS A 111 10.87 -0.22 6.96
CA HIS A 111 11.39 -0.72 5.67
C HIS A 111 12.91 -0.90 5.72
N ARG A 112 13.65 0.10 6.21
CA ARG A 112 15.11 0.00 6.31
C ARG A 112 15.56 -1.21 7.12
N ARG A 113 14.89 -1.54 8.23
CA ARG A 113 15.25 -2.73 9.03
C ARG A 113 14.97 -4.03 8.28
N HIS A 114 13.84 -4.15 7.61
CA HIS A 114 13.46 -5.37 6.90
C HIS A 114 14.27 -5.54 5.60
N VAL A 115 14.40 -4.49 4.80
CA VAL A 115 15.06 -4.58 3.49
C VAL A 115 16.59 -4.57 3.64
N VAL A 116 17.15 -3.64 4.44
CA VAL A 116 18.61 -3.50 4.52
C VAL A 116 19.21 -4.49 5.52
N ALA A 117 18.69 -4.55 6.75
CA ALA A 117 19.24 -5.42 7.78
C ALA A 117 18.75 -6.87 7.65
N GLY A 118 17.49 -7.07 7.25
CA GLY A 118 16.88 -8.38 7.06
C GLY A 118 17.10 -8.99 5.68
N GLY A 119 17.54 -8.21 4.69
CA GLY A 119 17.75 -8.67 3.32
C GLY A 119 16.46 -9.13 2.62
N MET A 120 15.29 -8.65 3.05
CA MET A 120 14.00 -9.11 2.56
C MET A 120 13.67 -8.49 1.20
N ASP A 121 13.08 -9.32 0.32
CA ASP A 121 12.53 -8.86 -0.94
C ASP A 121 11.19 -8.13 -0.73
N CYS A 122 10.93 -7.13 -1.59
CA CYS A 122 9.71 -6.34 -1.53
C CYS A 122 8.44 -7.20 -1.66
N ALA A 123 8.48 -8.23 -2.50
CA ALA A 123 7.36 -9.12 -2.76
C ALA A 123 6.96 -9.98 -1.55
N GLU A 124 7.85 -10.20 -0.59
CA GLU A 124 7.52 -10.95 0.63
C GLU A 124 6.40 -10.28 1.44
N CYS A 125 6.39 -8.95 1.44
CA CYS A 125 5.35 -8.16 2.11
C CYS A 125 4.30 -7.60 1.15
N HIS A 126 4.67 -7.20 -0.06
CA HIS A 126 3.78 -6.54 -1.00
C HIS A 126 3.16 -7.47 -2.03
N GLY A 127 3.54 -8.77 -2.03
CA GLY A 127 3.10 -9.71 -3.05
C GLY A 127 3.59 -9.32 -4.45
N PRO A 128 2.96 -9.78 -5.53
CA PRO A 128 3.42 -9.55 -6.90
C PRO A 128 3.06 -8.13 -7.41
N ILE A 129 3.38 -7.09 -6.61
CA ILE A 129 3.04 -5.70 -6.95
C ILE A 129 3.74 -5.25 -8.24
N ALA A 130 4.95 -5.76 -8.51
CA ALA A 130 5.71 -5.46 -9.72
C ALA A 130 4.98 -5.84 -11.01
N SER A 131 4.14 -6.89 -10.98
CA SER A 131 3.38 -7.38 -12.13
C SER A 131 2.01 -6.74 -12.29
N THR A 132 1.67 -5.71 -11.50
CA THR A 132 0.36 -5.06 -11.59
C THR A 132 0.31 -4.04 -12.73
N THR A 133 -0.71 -4.14 -13.59
CA THR A 133 -0.95 -3.22 -14.71
C THR A 133 -1.71 -1.96 -14.31
N ARG A 134 -2.21 -1.91 -13.08
CA ARG A 134 -2.85 -0.76 -12.43
C ARG A 134 -2.76 -0.90 -10.92
N PRO A 135 -2.88 0.18 -10.15
CA PRO A 135 -2.85 0.11 -8.71
C PRO A 135 -3.94 -0.84 -8.17
N PRO A 136 -3.59 -1.80 -7.32
CA PRO A 136 -4.62 -2.65 -6.71
C PRO A 136 -5.49 -1.81 -5.77
N PRO A 137 -6.82 -2.06 -5.72
CA PRO A 137 -7.72 -1.32 -4.85
C PRO A 137 -7.61 -1.70 -3.37
N ARG A 138 -6.84 -2.75 -3.07
CA ARG A 138 -6.59 -3.29 -1.72
C ARG A 138 -5.21 -3.89 -1.67
N PRO A 139 -4.58 -3.98 -0.48
CA PRO A 139 -3.33 -4.70 -0.30
C PRO A 139 -3.37 -6.10 -0.91
N LEU A 140 -2.35 -6.47 -1.67
CA LEU A 140 -2.20 -7.82 -2.23
C LEU A 140 -1.85 -8.83 -1.14
N GLN A 141 -1.17 -8.37 -0.07
CA GLN A 141 -0.86 -9.13 1.12
C GLN A 141 -1.41 -8.39 2.35
N ASN A 142 -2.13 -9.10 3.22
CA ASN A 142 -2.65 -8.51 4.45
C ASN A 142 -1.56 -8.47 5.53
N MET A 143 -1.18 -7.26 5.96
CA MET A 143 -0.24 -7.03 7.06
C MET A 143 -0.96 -7.17 8.41
N THR A 144 -1.27 -8.41 8.81
CA THR A 144 -1.86 -8.71 10.11
C THR A 144 -0.76 -9.01 11.13
N MET A 145 -1.07 -8.87 12.42
CA MET A 145 -0.16 -9.29 13.49
C MET A 145 0.27 -10.76 13.30
N ALA A 146 -0.66 -11.65 12.97
CA ALA A 146 -0.35 -13.06 12.72
C ALA A 146 0.64 -13.25 11.55
N PHE A 147 0.52 -12.49 10.47
CA PHE A 147 1.45 -12.52 9.35
C PHE A 147 2.87 -12.12 9.77
N CYS A 148 3.00 -11.02 10.52
CA CYS A 148 4.30 -10.54 11.00
C CYS A 148 4.94 -11.51 12.00
N MET A 149 4.15 -12.00 12.96
CA MET A 149 4.61 -12.95 13.98
C MET A 149 5.07 -14.29 13.38
N ASP A 150 4.34 -14.83 12.42
CA ASP A 150 4.70 -16.07 11.73
C ASP A 150 6.03 -15.93 10.96
N CYS A 151 6.23 -14.81 10.27
CA CYS A 151 7.48 -14.51 9.58
C CYS A 151 8.64 -14.38 10.58
N HIS A 152 8.49 -13.60 11.66
CA HIS A 152 9.49 -13.41 12.69
C HIS A 152 9.86 -14.74 13.38
N GLN A 153 8.87 -15.58 13.67
CA GLN A 153 9.11 -16.89 14.26
C GLN A 153 9.94 -17.80 13.34
N ARG A 154 9.58 -17.84 12.06
CA ARG A 154 10.35 -18.65 11.08
C ARG A 154 11.78 -18.14 10.86
N SER A 155 11.97 -16.83 10.95
CA SER A 155 13.27 -16.17 10.78
C SER A 155 14.10 -16.14 12.06
N GLY A 156 13.58 -16.62 13.20
CA GLY A 156 14.30 -16.65 14.49
C GLY A 156 14.63 -15.27 15.05
N VAL A 157 13.83 -14.24 14.68
CA VAL A 157 14.02 -12.88 15.19
C VAL A 157 12.99 -12.55 16.29
N ALA A 158 13.21 -11.42 17.00
CA ALA A 158 12.36 -11.02 18.12
C ALA A 158 10.87 -11.00 17.73
N ASN A 159 10.05 -11.63 18.57
CA ASN A 159 8.61 -11.82 18.34
C ASN A 159 7.81 -11.52 19.63
N ASP A 160 8.32 -10.67 20.48
CA ASP A 160 7.64 -10.19 21.69
C ASP A 160 6.82 -8.92 21.40
N CYS A 161 5.93 -8.57 22.32
CA CYS A 161 5.00 -7.46 22.14
C CYS A 161 5.72 -6.13 21.86
N LEU A 162 6.81 -5.85 22.59
CA LEU A 162 7.55 -4.60 22.52
C LEU A 162 8.48 -4.52 21.30
N ALA A 163 8.66 -5.60 20.55
CA ALA A 163 9.38 -5.56 19.28
C ALA A 163 8.62 -4.78 18.18
N CYS A 164 7.30 -4.74 18.30
CA CYS A 164 6.40 -4.14 17.30
C CYS A 164 5.48 -3.06 17.87
N HIS A 165 5.12 -3.12 19.16
CA HIS A 165 4.21 -2.16 19.78
C HIS A 165 4.94 -1.18 20.68
N MET A 166 4.53 0.09 20.61
CA MET A 166 5.04 1.19 21.45
C MET A 166 3.97 1.68 22.42
#